data_8a550adc30cdfecc910dabacb30b0f97
#
_entry.id   8a550adc30cdfecc910dabacb30b0f97
#
_cell.length_a   1.000
_cell.length_b   1.000
_cell.length_c   1.000
_cell.angle_alpha   90.00
_cell.angle_beta   90.00
_cell.angle_gamma   90.00
#
_symmetry.space_group_name_H-M   'P 1'
#
loop_
_entity.id
_entity.type
_entity.pdbx_description
1 polymer ?
#
loop_
_entity_poly.entity_id
_entity_poly.type
_entity_poly.pdbx_seq_one_letter_code
_entity_poly.pdbx_strand_id
1 'polypeptide(L)'
;MLLRTMGTFYFSLFFIFFLSSIKGKLQFDGSSGLKRVTNVNGSTTKISFGNFFVEKFHCLQVSVASSIFVSNYRECTLNCVNSPSCLSFNTGSAVTLEGKLRCELLTEDKYSANPGQLVRSQEFHHYSIKVFKREF
;
A
#
# COMPACT_ATOMS: atom_id res chain seq x y z
N MET A 1 -58.78 13.15 25.24
CA MET A 1 -57.70 12.37 25.82
C MET A 1 -57.01 11.54 24.74
N LEU A 2 -56.37 12.18 23.79
CA LEU A 2 -55.69 11.52 22.65
C LEU A 2 -54.67 12.48 22.00
N LEU A 3 -53.58 12.82 22.74
CA LEU A 3 -52.47 13.63 22.22
C LEU A 3 -51.22 13.38 23.09
N ARG A 4 -50.72 12.13 23.08
CA ARG A 4 -49.43 11.83 23.77
C ARG A 4 -48.66 10.63 23.24
N THR A 5 -48.66 10.36 21.96
CA THR A 5 -47.84 9.22 21.45
C THR A 5 -47.16 9.46 20.10
N MET A 6 -47.06 10.71 19.62
CA MET A 6 -46.36 10.96 18.35
C MET A 6 -44.92 11.55 18.49
N GLY A 7 -44.42 11.75 19.71
CA GLY A 7 -43.11 12.38 19.93
C GLY A 7 -41.93 11.40 20.01
N THR A 8 -42.16 10.14 20.25
CA THR A 8 -41.06 9.18 20.51
C THR A 8 -40.57 8.43 19.28
N PHE A 9 -41.34 8.40 18.20
CA PHE A 9 -40.95 7.72 16.97
C PHE A 9 -39.99 8.56 16.07
N TYR A 10 -40.05 9.88 16.17
CA TYR A 10 -39.15 10.74 15.36
C TYR A 10 -37.70 10.79 15.87
N PHE A 11 -37.48 10.59 17.17
CA PHE A 11 -36.14 10.59 17.75
C PHE A 11 -35.36 9.30 17.40
N SER A 12 -36.05 8.18 17.23
CA SER A 12 -35.39 6.91 16.92
C SER A 12 -34.94 6.83 15.45
N LEU A 13 -35.66 7.46 14.51
CA LEU A 13 -35.29 7.49 13.11
C LEU A 13 -34.11 8.44 12.84
N PHE A 14 -33.99 9.53 13.60
CA PHE A 14 -32.86 10.46 13.46
C PHE A 14 -31.54 9.83 13.94
N PHE A 15 -31.59 8.98 14.95
CA PHE A 15 -30.39 8.29 15.46
C PHE A 15 -29.89 7.20 14.50
N ILE A 16 -30.78 6.56 13.76
CA ILE A 16 -30.40 5.53 12.78
C ILE A 16 -29.75 6.15 11.53
N PHE A 17 -30.17 7.36 11.15
CA PHE A 17 -29.54 8.07 10.02
C PHE A 17 -28.16 8.66 10.36
N PHE A 18 -27.91 8.98 11.63
CA PHE A 18 -26.59 9.51 12.05
C PHE A 18 -25.52 8.42 12.18
N LEU A 19 -25.89 7.17 12.43
CA LEU A 19 -24.95 6.05 12.53
C LEU A 19 -24.53 5.47 11.16
N SER A 20 -25.24 5.78 10.09
CA SER A 20 -24.86 5.33 8.75
C SER A 20 -23.86 6.25 8.04
N SER A 21 -23.53 7.41 8.62
CA SER A 21 -22.62 8.37 8.01
C SER A 21 -21.15 8.24 8.47
N ILE A 22 -20.85 7.32 9.41
CA ILE A 22 -19.48 7.06 9.86
C ILE A 22 -18.99 5.72 9.30
N LYS A 23 -19.26 5.46 8.03
CA LYS A 23 -18.46 4.53 7.24
C LYS A 23 -17.44 5.32 6.43
N GLY A 24 -16.63 6.10 7.12
CA GLY A 24 -15.34 6.49 6.58
C GLY A 24 -14.57 5.20 6.39
N LYS A 25 -14.56 4.67 5.18
CA LYS A 25 -13.62 3.64 4.77
C LYS A 25 -12.23 4.26 4.92
N LEU A 26 -11.59 4.00 6.04
CA LEU A 26 -10.12 4.02 6.11
C LEU A 26 -9.64 2.89 5.20
N GLN A 27 -9.67 3.13 3.92
CA GLN A 27 -9.11 2.24 2.93
C GLN A 27 -7.62 2.54 2.94
N PHE A 28 -6.87 1.84 3.79
CA PHE A 28 -5.43 1.75 3.69
C PHE A 28 -5.09 0.94 2.44
N ASP A 29 -5.15 1.59 1.28
CA ASP A 29 -4.76 1.02 -0.01
C ASP A 29 -3.24 1.07 -0.19
N GLY A 30 -2.50 0.54 0.77
CA GLY A 30 -1.06 0.51 0.70
C GLY A 30 -0.45 -0.44 1.71
N SER A 31 0.78 -0.81 1.50
CA SER A 31 1.60 -1.51 2.47
C SER A 31 2.63 -0.56 3.07
N SER A 32 2.97 -0.74 4.33
CA SER A 32 4.03 0.01 5.02
C SER A 32 5.15 -0.93 5.42
N GLY A 33 6.38 -0.47 5.28
CA GLY A 33 7.57 -1.20 5.65
C GLY A 33 8.52 -0.33 6.47
N LEU A 34 9.34 -0.99 7.27
CA LEU A 34 10.35 -0.37 8.11
C LEU A 34 11.73 -0.63 7.52
N LYS A 35 12.47 0.43 7.21
CA LYS A 35 13.89 0.32 6.80
C LYS A 35 14.79 0.75 7.95
N ARG A 36 15.67 -0.16 8.36
CA ARG A 36 16.77 0.15 9.30
C ARG A 36 18.02 0.49 8.49
N VAL A 37 18.49 1.71 8.59
CA VAL A 37 19.77 2.13 8.01
C VAL A 37 20.78 2.20 9.14
N THR A 38 21.77 1.30 9.13
CA THR A 38 22.97 1.36 9.99
C THR A 38 24.02 2.21 9.29
N ASN A 39 24.41 3.32 9.88
CA ASN A 39 25.56 4.08 9.42
C ASN A 39 26.84 3.30 9.74
N VAL A 40 27.78 3.30 8.80
CA VAL A 40 29.07 2.58 8.87
C VAL A 40 29.93 2.98 10.08
N ASN A 41 29.64 4.11 10.71
CA ASN A 41 30.34 4.62 11.90
C ASN A 41 29.68 4.31 13.25
N GLY A 42 28.80 3.32 13.31
CA GLY A 42 28.42 2.65 14.56
C GLY A 42 27.51 3.39 15.53
N SER A 43 27.03 4.61 15.28
CA SER A 43 26.37 5.36 16.35
C SER A 43 24.91 5.84 16.10
N THR A 44 24.33 5.69 14.92
CA THR A 44 22.91 6.04 14.73
C THR A 44 22.19 5.07 13.82
N THR A 45 21.27 4.32 14.40
CA THR A 45 20.30 3.55 13.63
C THR A 45 19.19 4.51 13.15
N LYS A 46 19.21 4.92 11.88
CA LYS A 46 18.07 5.61 11.29
C LYS A 46 17.03 4.58 10.90
N ILE A 47 15.84 4.69 11.49
CA ILE A 47 14.68 3.88 11.12
C ILE A 47 13.91 4.69 10.10
N SER A 48 13.83 4.20 8.87
CA SER A 48 13.04 4.81 7.80
C SER A 48 11.74 4.04 7.63
N PHE A 49 10.63 4.74 7.63
CA PHE A 49 9.32 4.18 7.33
C PHE A 49 9.00 4.47 5.87
N GLY A 50 8.62 3.45 5.13
CA GLY A 50 8.10 3.60 3.78
C GLY A 50 6.61 3.28 3.74
N ASN A 51 5.80 4.19 3.23
CA ASN A 51 4.42 3.91 2.86
C ASN A 51 4.38 3.64 1.36
N PHE A 52 3.76 2.53 0.97
CA PHE A 52 3.59 2.18 -0.42
C PHE A 52 2.13 2.40 -0.84
N PHE A 53 1.94 3.04 -1.99
CA PHE A 53 0.65 3.13 -2.66
C PHE A 53 0.54 2.01 -3.68
N VAL A 54 -0.61 1.37 -3.72
CA VAL A 54 -0.91 0.32 -4.68
C VAL A 54 -1.68 0.87 -5.87
N GLU A 55 -1.16 0.56 -7.07
CA GLU A 55 -1.89 0.67 -8.34
C GLU A 55 -2.34 -0.74 -8.72
N LYS A 56 -3.58 -1.07 -8.37
CA LYS A 56 -4.14 -2.40 -8.66
C LYS A 56 -4.24 -2.62 -10.16
N PHE A 57 -3.90 -3.83 -10.59
CA PHE A 57 -3.94 -4.24 -12.00
C PHE A 57 -3.10 -3.34 -12.91
N HIS A 58 -1.93 -2.95 -12.41
CA HIS A 58 -0.89 -2.26 -13.15
C HIS A 58 0.46 -2.91 -12.92
N CYS A 59 1.32 -2.81 -13.92
CA CYS A 59 2.71 -3.25 -13.88
C CYS A 59 3.60 -2.10 -14.31
N LEU A 60 4.64 -1.81 -13.56
CA LEU A 60 5.68 -0.88 -13.99
C LEU A 60 6.71 -1.66 -14.80
N GLN A 61 6.79 -1.35 -16.09
CA GLN A 61 7.67 -2.02 -17.05
C GLN A 61 9.04 -1.33 -17.10
N VAL A 62 9.84 -1.59 -16.07
CA VAL A 62 11.23 -1.12 -15.94
C VAL A 62 12.14 -2.32 -15.64
N SER A 63 13.45 -2.08 -15.57
CA SER A 63 14.40 -3.13 -15.22
C SER A 63 14.10 -3.72 -13.85
N VAL A 64 13.95 -5.04 -13.78
CA VAL A 64 13.74 -5.80 -12.56
C VAL A 64 15.10 -6.07 -11.92
N ALA A 65 15.33 -5.55 -10.72
CA ALA A 65 16.55 -5.77 -9.95
C ALA A 65 16.60 -7.17 -9.34
N SER A 66 15.46 -7.67 -8.88
CA SER A 66 15.32 -9.00 -8.28
C SER A 66 13.89 -9.50 -8.43
N SER A 67 13.75 -10.79 -8.71
CA SER A 67 12.45 -11.47 -8.78
C SER A 67 12.48 -12.64 -7.81
N ILE A 68 11.55 -12.65 -6.86
CA ILE A 68 11.42 -13.65 -5.82
C ILE A 68 9.96 -14.10 -5.68
N PHE A 69 9.74 -15.24 -5.04
CA PHE A 69 8.41 -15.69 -4.65
C PHE A 69 8.22 -15.48 -3.13
N VAL A 70 7.11 -14.87 -2.77
CA VAL A 70 6.75 -14.49 -1.40
C VAL A 70 5.40 -15.05 -1.00
N SER A 71 5.13 -15.16 0.30
CA SER A 71 3.85 -15.67 0.80
C SER A 71 2.72 -14.64 0.68
N ASN A 72 3.07 -13.35 0.75
CA ASN A 72 2.11 -12.25 0.64
C ASN A 72 2.82 -10.94 0.25
N TYR A 73 2.04 -9.91 -0.08
CA TYR A 73 2.59 -8.62 -0.49
C TYR A 73 3.41 -7.90 0.60
N ARG A 74 3.13 -8.18 1.89
CA ARG A 74 3.91 -7.58 3.02
C ARG A 74 5.34 -8.09 3.03
N GLU A 75 5.54 -9.35 2.70
CA GLU A 75 6.89 -9.92 2.56
C GLU A 75 7.64 -9.27 1.40
N CYS A 76 6.97 -8.99 0.27
CA CYS A 76 7.53 -8.23 -0.83
C CYS A 76 7.89 -6.80 -0.40
N THR A 77 7.02 -6.12 0.37
CA THR A 77 7.30 -4.81 0.97
C THR A 77 8.56 -4.82 1.82
N LEU A 78 8.70 -5.81 2.72
CA LEU A 78 9.89 -5.93 3.58
C LEU A 78 11.16 -6.18 2.78
N ASN A 79 11.11 -6.99 1.74
CA ASN A 79 12.24 -7.21 0.85
C ASN A 79 12.65 -5.93 0.14
N CYS A 80 11.70 -5.13 -0.33
CA CYS A 80 11.98 -3.84 -0.96
C CYS A 80 12.58 -2.86 0.05
N VAL A 81 12.02 -2.73 1.24
CA VAL A 81 12.51 -1.83 2.30
C VAL A 81 13.93 -2.20 2.74
N ASN A 82 14.26 -3.49 2.78
CA ASN A 82 15.58 -3.98 3.14
C ASN A 82 16.59 -3.92 1.99
N SER A 83 16.16 -3.72 0.75
CA SER A 83 17.02 -3.55 -0.41
C SER A 83 17.36 -2.07 -0.63
N PRO A 84 18.64 -1.67 -0.58
CA PRO A 84 19.03 -0.26 -0.69
C PRO A 84 18.63 0.39 -2.01
N SER A 85 18.56 -0.39 -3.09
CA SER A 85 18.25 0.09 -4.44
C SER A 85 16.77 -0.01 -4.80
N CYS A 86 15.92 -0.63 -3.97
CA CYS A 86 14.51 -0.79 -4.29
C CYS A 86 13.73 0.49 -4.02
N LEU A 87 13.07 1.01 -5.06
CA LEU A 87 12.18 2.18 -4.97
C LEU A 87 10.71 1.81 -5.10
N SER A 88 10.42 0.68 -5.75
CA SER A 88 9.07 0.18 -5.97
C SER A 88 9.09 -1.32 -6.23
N PHE A 89 7.93 -1.93 -6.32
CA PHE A 89 7.84 -3.35 -6.65
C PHE A 89 6.52 -3.69 -7.34
N ASN A 90 6.54 -4.74 -8.16
CA ASN A 90 5.35 -5.37 -8.69
C ASN A 90 5.08 -6.66 -7.93
N THR A 91 3.83 -6.94 -7.59
CA THR A 91 3.42 -8.26 -7.07
C THR A 91 2.48 -8.95 -8.04
N GLY A 92 2.56 -10.25 -8.14
CA GLY A 92 1.55 -11.03 -8.83
C GLY A 92 0.16 -10.78 -8.24
N SER A 93 -0.85 -10.70 -9.10
CA SER A 93 -2.26 -10.53 -8.71
C SER A 93 -2.89 -11.84 -8.22
N ALA A 94 -2.30 -12.98 -8.58
CA ALA A 94 -2.73 -14.31 -8.20
C ALA A 94 -1.57 -15.11 -7.62
N VAL A 95 -1.88 -16.03 -6.72
CA VAL A 95 -0.91 -16.98 -6.17
C VAL A 95 -0.62 -18.10 -7.15
N THR A 96 0.59 -18.64 -7.10
CA THR A 96 0.97 -19.88 -7.79
C THR A 96 0.26 -21.09 -7.17
N LEU A 97 0.39 -22.27 -7.80
CA LEU A 97 -0.11 -23.54 -7.25
C LEU A 97 0.43 -23.84 -5.84
N GLU A 98 1.61 -23.29 -5.51
CA GLU A 98 2.25 -23.43 -4.19
C GLU A 98 1.80 -22.35 -3.20
N GLY A 99 0.84 -21.50 -3.55
CA GLY A 99 0.35 -20.42 -2.71
C GLY A 99 1.31 -19.25 -2.57
N LYS A 100 2.22 -19.03 -3.54
CA LYS A 100 3.21 -17.96 -3.54
C LYS A 100 2.85 -16.86 -4.52
N LEU A 101 3.20 -15.62 -4.19
CA LEU A 101 3.11 -14.48 -5.09
C LEU A 101 4.47 -14.17 -5.70
N ARG A 102 4.49 -13.84 -6.98
CA ARG A 102 5.68 -13.26 -7.60
C ARG A 102 5.91 -11.85 -7.08
N CYS A 103 7.13 -11.53 -6.72
CA CYS A 103 7.56 -10.22 -6.24
C CYS A 103 8.76 -9.77 -7.07
N GLU A 104 8.62 -8.65 -7.77
CA GLU A 104 9.66 -8.03 -8.58
C GLU A 104 10.09 -6.72 -7.94
N LEU A 105 11.32 -6.65 -7.46
CA LEU A 105 11.90 -5.44 -6.88
C LEU A 105 12.46 -4.56 -8.01
N LEU A 106 12.12 -3.28 -8.00
CA LEU A 106 12.43 -2.32 -9.04
C LEU A 106 13.31 -1.19 -8.50
N THR A 107 14.25 -0.72 -9.32
CA THR A 107 15.13 0.41 -9.01
C THR A 107 14.55 1.77 -9.40
N GLU A 108 13.40 1.76 -10.05
CA GLU A 108 12.64 2.95 -10.43
C GLU A 108 11.23 2.87 -9.80
N ASP A 109 10.59 4.00 -9.68
CA ASP A 109 9.19 4.10 -9.30
C ASP A 109 8.36 4.77 -10.41
N LYS A 110 7.07 4.83 -10.25
CA LYS A 110 6.18 5.44 -11.26
C LYS A 110 6.44 6.93 -11.48
N TYR A 111 7.14 7.61 -10.58
CA TYR A 111 7.44 9.03 -10.67
C TYR A 111 8.78 9.30 -11.40
N SER A 112 9.72 8.35 -11.32
CA SER A 112 11.02 8.40 -12.01
C SER A 112 11.00 7.71 -13.37
N ALA A 113 10.11 6.74 -13.57
CA ALA A 113 9.94 6.04 -14.84
C ALA A 113 9.34 6.95 -15.93
N ASN A 114 9.56 6.60 -17.19
CA ASN A 114 8.95 7.33 -18.29
C ASN A 114 7.40 7.17 -18.27
N PRO A 115 6.66 8.22 -18.64
CA PRO A 115 5.22 8.10 -18.85
C PRO A 115 4.91 6.97 -19.84
N GLY A 116 3.96 6.12 -19.52
CA GLY A 116 3.61 4.97 -20.33
C GLY A 116 4.29 3.66 -19.94
N GLN A 117 5.28 3.67 -19.05
CA GLN A 117 5.85 2.43 -18.49
C GLN A 117 4.96 1.81 -17.40
N LEU A 118 4.09 2.58 -16.76
CA LEU A 118 3.05 2.04 -15.89
C LEU A 118 1.84 1.64 -16.75
N VAL A 119 1.72 0.35 -17.02
CA VAL A 119 0.70 -0.20 -17.92
C VAL A 119 -0.34 -1.01 -17.16
N ARG A 120 -1.55 -1.09 -17.70
CA ARG A 120 -2.57 -2.00 -17.19
C ARG A 120 -2.10 -3.44 -17.35
N SER A 121 -2.27 -4.23 -16.29
CA SER A 121 -1.92 -5.64 -16.26
C SER A 121 -2.90 -6.40 -15.38
N GLN A 122 -3.43 -7.51 -15.87
CA GLN A 122 -4.23 -8.41 -15.03
C GLN A 122 -3.36 -9.31 -14.14
N GLU A 123 -2.07 -9.40 -14.44
CA GLU A 123 -1.12 -10.30 -13.77
C GLU A 123 -0.43 -9.65 -12.57
N PHE A 124 -0.40 -8.31 -12.50
CA PHE A 124 0.37 -7.59 -11.49
C PHE A 124 -0.40 -6.47 -10.81
N HIS A 125 0.05 -6.16 -9.59
CA HIS A 125 -0.22 -4.92 -8.88
C HIS A 125 1.11 -4.20 -8.66
N HIS A 126 1.14 -2.89 -8.91
CA HIS A 126 2.33 -2.07 -8.70
C HIS A 126 2.25 -1.31 -7.38
N TYR A 127 3.37 -1.26 -6.67
CA TYR A 127 3.52 -0.55 -5.40
C TYR A 127 4.67 0.44 -5.50
N SER A 128 4.38 1.72 -5.32
CA SER A 128 5.37 2.81 -5.26
C SER A 128 5.50 3.36 -3.86
N ILE A 129 6.72 3.68 -3.43
CA ILE A 129 6.97 4.35 -2.16
C ILE A 129 6.50 5.80 -2.27
N LYS A 130 5.71 6.27 -1.31
CA LYS A 130 5.47 7.69 -1.13
C LYS A 130 6.65 8.28 -0.36
N VAL A 131 7.53 8.95 -1.07
CA VAL A 131 8.60 9.71 -0.43
C VAL A 131 7.99 10.95 0.19
N PHE A 132 7.87 11.00 1.51
CA PHE A 132 7.71 12.27 2.20
C PHE A 132 9.07 12.96 2.17
N LYS A 133 9.24 13.96 1.31
CA LYS A 133 10.32 14.91 1.49
C LYS A 133 10.07 15.63 2.81
N ARG A 134 10.74 15.21 3.87
CA ARG A 134 10.96 16.09 5.00
C ARG A 134 12.09 17.03 4.58
N GLU A 135 11.73 18.25 4.23
CA GLU A 135 12.70 19.32 4.22
C GLU A 135 13.06 19.59 5.69
N PHE A 136 14.31 19.36 6.02
CA PHE A 136 14.90 19.79 7.27
C PHE A 136 15.56 21.14 7.05
#